data_a10078dd29259a137561000f7e8359ef
#
_entry.id   a10078dd29259a137561000f7e8359ef
#
_cell.length_a   1.000
_cell.length_b   1.000
_cell.length_c   1.000
_cell.angle_alpha   90.00
_cell.angle_beta   90.00
_cell.angle_gamma   90.00
#
_symmetry.space_group_name_H-M   'P 1'
#
loop_
_entity.id
_entity.type
_entity.pdbx_description
1 polymer ?
#
loop_
_entity_poly.entity_id
_entity_poly.type
_entity_poly.pdbx_seq_one_letter_code
_entity_poly.pdbx_strand_id
1 'polypeptide(L)'
;MPQRPASPLEVPDVVPIFPLTGALLLPYSHRPLNIFEPRYLEMVDFALSTDRLIGLIQPEDTSEESPAGQVPLHKVGCLGRITHFEESGDGRYFVILEGVTRFRIREELNRGTPYRLAEISAEGFGADFLRNEGEDSVDRVRFVKMMRDYAEFASIDLNWEEIERTGTADLVNFCAMVSPYGPAEKQVLLEAQTLNDRAETLIAMTEYEMAGGGKGGVPLN
;
A
#
# COMPACT_ATOMS: atom_id res chain seq x y z
N MET A 1 20.22 11.11 -8.68
CA MET A 1 18.80 10.77 -8.46
C MET A 1 18.44 11.10 -7.01
N PRO A 2 17.28 11.66 -6.70
CA PRO A 2 16.85 11.86 -5.32
C PRO A 2 16.93 10.54 -4.55
N GLN A 3 17.44 10.56 -3.33
CA GLN A 3 17.57 9.37 -2.50
C GLN A 3 16.22 9.06 -1.85
N ARG A 4 16.00 7.80 -1.44
CA ARG A 4 14.88 7.42 -0.61
C ARG A 4 15.00 8.15 0.74
N PRO A 5 13.94 8.81 1.25
CA PRO A 5 13.94 9.33 2.61
C PRO A 5 14.31 8.23 3.63
N ALA A 6 15.22 8.55 4.53
CA ALA A 6 15.71 7.62 5.56
C ALA A 6 15.15 7.94 6.96
N SER A 7 14.40 9.02 7.08
CA SER A 7 13.75 9.44 8.33
C SER A 7 12.49 10.26 8.06
N PRO A 8 11.60 10.44 9.04
CA PRO A 8 10.42 11.32 8.91
C PRO A 8 10.76 12.76 8.52
N LEU A 9 11.92 13.26 8.93
CA LEU A 9 12.36 14.64 8.66
C LEU A 9 12.79 14.88 7.21
N GLU A 10 13.04 13.81 6.46
CA GLU A 10 13.41 13.89 5.04
C GLU A 10 12.22 13.72 4.10
N VAL A 11 11.03 13.45 4.65
CA VAL A 11 9.79 13.35 3.89
C VAL A 11 9.34 14.76 3.52
N PRO A 12 9.06 15.05 2.23
CA PRO A 12 8.50 16.35 1.84
C PRO A 12 7.16 16.62 2.51
N ASP A 13 6.93 17.87 2.92
CA ASP A 13 5.65 18.27 3.52
C ASP A 13 4.48 18.16 2.54
N VAL A 14 4.73 18.38 1.24
CA VAL A 14 3.69 18.35 0.20
C VAL A 14 4.03 17.34 -0.88
N VAL A 15 3.09 16.42 -1.15
CA VAL A 15 3.25 15.39 -2.16
C VAL A 15 2.00 15.26 -3.04
N PRO A 16 2.14 14.81 -4.30
CA PRO A 16 1.01 14.40 -5.11
C PRO A 16 0.37 13.15 -4.52
N ILE A 17 -0.97 13.12 -4.54
CA ILE A 17 -1.77 12.03 -3.97
C ILE A 17 -2.45 11.27 -5.10
N PHE A 18 -2.30 9.95 -5.05
CA PHE A 18 -2.95 9.01 -5.95
C PHE A 18 -4.03 8.22 -5.21
N PRO A 19 -5.31 8.62 -5.31
CA PRO A 19 -6.41 7.84 -4.79
C PRO A 19 -6.60 6.55 -5.60
N LEU A 20 -6.52 5.40 -4.94
CA LEU A 20 -6.69 4.12 -5.61
C LEU A 20 -7.38 3.11 -4.69
N THR A 21 -8.64 2.79 -5.03
CA THR A 21 -9.47 1.87 -4.24
C THR A 21 -8.91 0.45 -4.25
N GLY A 22 -8.83 -0.16 -3.06
CA GLY A 22 -8.38 -1.55 -2.89
C GLY A 22 -6.88 -1.76 -3.11
N ALA A 23 -6.12 -0.71 -3.44
CA ALA A 23 -4.68 -0.79 -3.56
C ALA A 23 -4.00 -0.54 -2.21
N LEU A 24 -3.10 -1.44 -1.85
CA LEU A 24 -2.28 -1.32 -0.64
C LEU A 24 -0.80 -1.24 -1.05
N LEU A 25 -0.08 -0.30 -0.44
CA LEU A 25 1.36 -0.19 -0.48
C LEU A 25 1.88 -0.16 0.96
N LEU A 26 2.93 -0.89 1.23
CA LEU A 26 3.57 -0.95 2.54
C LEU A 26 5.07 -0.64 2.41
N PRO A 27 5.73 -0.16 3.48
CA PRO A 27 7.15 0.11 3.45
C PRO A 27 7.97 -1.07 2.93
N TYR A 28 8.97 -0.81 2.08
CA TYR A 28 9.83 -1.78 1.41
C TYR A 28 9.16 -2.74 0.42
N SER A 29 7.85 -2.61 0.22
CA SER A 29 7.12 -3.41 -0.77
C SER A 29 7.04 -2.69 -2.12
N HIS A 30 6.76 -3.43 -3.19
CA HIS A 30 6.68 -2.89 -4.54
C HIS A 30 5.26 -3.01 -5.09
N ARG A 31 4.80 -1.94 -5.74
CA ARG A 31 3.50 -1.91 -6.39
C ARG A 31 3.63 -1.48 -7.84
N PRO A 32 3.46 -2.39 -8.82
CA PRO A 32 3.36 -2.03 -10.22
C PRO A 32 2.01 -1.37 -10.50
N LEU A 33 2.03 -0.32 -11.31
CA LEU A 33 0.85 0.48 -11.69
C LEU A 33 0.89 0.81 -13.18
N ASN A 34 -0.25 0.68 -13.85
CA ASN A 34 -0.48 1.17 -15.20
C ASN A 34 -1.25 2.49 -15.12
N ILE A 35 -0.65 3.57 -15.58
CA ILE A 35 -1.20 4.93 -15.54
C ILE A 35 -1.66 5.31 -16.94
N PHE A 36 -2.92 5.70 -17.08
CA PHE A 36 -3.52 6.05 -18.37
C PHE A 36 -4.45 7.28 -18.30
N GLU A 37 -4.91 7.68 -17.12
CA GLU A 37 -5.71 8.88 -16.97
C GLU A 37 -4.82 10.12 -17.11
N PRO A 38 -5.20 11.14 -17.92
CA PRO A 38 -4.37 12.34 -18.16
C PRO A 38 -3.92 13.02 -16.87
N ARG A 39 -4.79 13.15 -15.87
CA ARG A 39 -4.45 13.76 -14.58
C ARG A 39 -3.33 13.01 -13.84
N TYR A 40 -3.28 11.69 -13.99
CA TYR A 40 -2.26 10.88 -13.32
C TYR A 40 -0.98 10.75 -14.14
N LEU A 41 -1.05 10.91 -15.47
CA LEU A 41 0.15 11.10 -16.30
C LEU A 41 0.88 12.38 -15.88
N GLU A 42 0.17 13.51 -15.76
CA GLU A 42 0.75 14.76 -15.26
C GLU A 42 1.30 14.64 -13.84
N MET A 43 0.62 13.89 -12.97
CA MET A 43 1.11 13.60 -11.61
C MET A 43 2.45 12.86 -11.64
N VAL A 44 2.59 11.84 -12.49
CA VAL A 44 3.83 11.08 -12.64
C VAL A 44 4.93 11.96 -13.22
N ASP A 45 4.65 12.77 -14.23
CA ASP A 45 5.61 13.73 -14.81
C ASP A 45 6.11 14.72 -13.75
N PHE A 46 5.20 15.27 -12.95
CA PHE A 46 5.56 16.11 -11.81
C PHE A 46 6.45 15.37 -10.82
N ALA A 47 6.06 14.16 -10.39
CA ALA A 47 6.85 13.37 -9.44
C ALA A 47 8.24 13.05 -10.01
N LEU A 48 8.36 12.68 -11.29
CA LEU A 48 9.65 12.41 -11.95
C LEU A 48 10.56 13.64 -12.02
N SER A 49 9.97 14.83 -12.14
CA SER A 49 10.70 16.10 -12.18
C SER A 49 11.15 16.62 -10.80
N THR A 50 10.64 16.01 -9.72
CA THR A 50 10.92 16.39 -8.34
C THR A 50 11.55 15.22 -7.56
N ASP A 51 10.95 14.82 -6.45
CA ASP A 51 11.50 13.82 -5.51
C ASP A 51 11.17 12.37 -5.89
N ARG A 52 10.41 12.13 -6.97
CA ARG A 52 9.89 10.84 -7.41
C ARG A 52 8.96 10.18 -6.38
N LEU A 53 8.28 10.97 -5.59
CA LEU A 53 7.41 10.52 -4.52
C LEU A 53 5.93 10.75 -4.87
N ILE A 54 5.09 9.75 -4.60
CA ILE A 54 3.64 9.77 -4.76
C ILE A 54 3.01 9.14 -3.52
N GLY A 55 2.04 9.81 -2.92
CA GLY A 55 1.25 9.26 -1.83
C GLY A 55 0.12 8.38 -2.35
N LEU A 56 0.21 7.06 -2.19
CA LEU A 56 -0.88 6.14 -2.47
C LEU A 56 -1.84 6.13 -1.29
N ILE A 57 -3.13 6.34 -1.55
CA ILE A 57 -4.15 6.41 -0.51
C ILE A 57 -5.48 5.86 -0.99
N GLN A 58 -6.30 5.34 -0.08
CA GLN A 58 -7.64 4.89 -0.43
C GLN A 58 -8.67 6.00 -0.28
N PRO A 59 -9.65 6.10 -1.22
CA PRO A 59 -10.86 6.87 -0.98
C PRO A 59 -11.66 6.22 0.16
N GLU A 60 -12.35 7.04 0.96
CA GLU A 60 -13.35 6.54 1.89
C GLU A 60 -14.53 5.97 1.10
N ASP A 61 -15.08 4.86 1.57
CA ASP A 61 -16.29 4.26 1.00
C ASP A 61 -17.53 5.03 1.52
N THR A 62 -17.68 6.25 1.01
CA THR A 62 -18.85 7.07 1.30
C THR A 62 -19.64 7.30 0.04
N SER A 63 -20.97 7.19 0.16
CA SER A 63 -21.92 7.62 -0.88
C SER A 63 -21.98 9.15 -1.06
N GLU A 64 -21.22 9.90 -0.26
CA GLU A 64 -21.19 11.35 -0.25
C GLU A 64 -19.98 11.85 -1.06
N GLU A 65 -20.26 12.40 -2.23
CA GLU A 65 -19.27 13.25 -2.93
C GLU A 65 -19.10 14.55 -2.14
N SER A 66 -17.87 15.00 -1.98
CA SER A 66 -17.62 16.33 -1.44
C SER A 66 -18.25 17.39 -2.34
N PRO A 67 -18.56 18.62 -1.83
CA PRO A 67 -19.09 19.70 -2.65
C PRO A 67 -18.25 20.05 -3.89
N ALA A 68 -17.00 19.60 -3.94
CA ALA A 68 -16.10 19.73 -5.07
C ALA A 68 -16.13 18.54 -6.04
N GLY A 69 -17.06 17.57 -5.86
CA GLY A 69 -17.12 16.34 -6.69
C GLY A 69 -15.94 15.40 -6.47
N GLN A 70 -15.23 15.53 -5.35
CA GLN A 70 -14.10 14.68 -5.00
C GLN A 70 -14.51 13.71 -3.88
N VAL A 71 -14.19 12.44 -4.05
CA VAL A 71 -14.41 11.44 -3.00
C VAL A 71 -13.49 11.72 -1.81
N PRO A 72 -14.01 11.72 -0.56
CA PRO A 72 -13.18 11.83 0.65
C PRO A 72 -12.09 10.76 0.69
N LEU A 73 -10.97 11.07 1.34
CA LEU A 73 -9.84 10.15 1.48
C LEU A 73 -9.68 9.69 2.91
N HIS A 74 -9.24 8.45 3.08
CA HIS A 74 -8.73 8.00 4.37
C HIS A 74 -7.59 8.91 4.85
N LYS A 75 -7.36 8.95 6.16
CA LYS A 75 -6.34 9.82 6.76
C LYS A 75 -4.93 9.25 6.61
N VAL A 76 -4.80 7.94 6.48
CA VAL A 76 -3.51 7.25 6.37
C VAL A 76 -3.34 6.67 4.98
N GLY A 77 -2.20 6.98 4.37
CA GLY A 77 -1.72 6.41 3.12
C GLY A 77 -0.29 5.91 3.25
N CYS A 78 0.29 5.46 2.15
CA CYS A 78 1.71 5.10 2.06
C CYS A 78 2.39 5.90 0.96
N LEU A 79 3.50 6.54 1.31
CA LEU A 79 4.38 7.24 0.38
C LEU A 79 5.17 6.22 -0.41
N GLY A 80 5.04 6.26 -1.72
CA GLY A 80 5.76 5.41 -2.66
C GLY A 80 6.77 6.23 -3.46
N ARG A 81 7.94 5.65 -3.70
CA ARG A 81 8.98 6.21 -4.58
C ARG A 81 8.94 5.49 -5.93
N ILE A 82 8.93 6.23 -7.03
CA ILE A 82 9.04 5.67 -8.38
C ILE A 82 10.46 5.12 -8.57
N THR A 83 10.57 3.80 -8.62
CA THR A 83 11.83 3.07 -8.84
C THR A 83 12.00 2.60 -10.28
N HIS A 84 10.88 2.41 -10.98
CA HIS A 84 10.85 2.09 -12.41
C HIS A 84 9.82 2.94 -13.13
N PHE A 85 10.15 3.36 -14.34
CA PHE A 85 9.27 4.11 -15.24
C PHE A 85 9.50 3.65 -16.66
N GLU A 86 8.43 3.38 -17.37
CA GLU A 86 8.41 3.06 -18.79
C GLU A 86 7.18 3.71 -19.43
N GLU A 87 7.38 4.39 -20.55
CA GLU A 87 6.30 4.90 -21.38
C GLU A 87 5.98 3.89 -22.47
N SER A 88 4.72 3.44 -22.52
CA SER A 88 4.26 2.58 -23.62
C SER A 88 3.91 3.40 -24.86
N GLY A 89 4.04 2.80 -26.05
CA GLY A 89 3.82 3.49 -27.32
C GLY A 89 2.39 3.98 -27.56
N ASP A 90 1.46 3.69 -26.64
CA ASP A 90 0.05 4.14 -26.64
C ASP A 90 -0.24 5.31 -25.67
N GLY A 91 0.82 5.92 -25.12
CA GLY A 91 0.71 7.07 -24.23
C GLY A 91 0.34 6.70 -22.77
N ARG A 92 0.52 5.44 -22.37
CA ARG A 92 0.38 5.00 -20.99
C ARG A 92 1.74 4.92 -20.33
N TYR A 93 1.76 5.04 -19.00
CA TYR A 93 2.96 4.84 -18.20
C TYR A 93 2.84 3.56 -17.39
N PHE A 94 3.90 2.77 -17.39
CA PHE A 94 4.11 1.72 -16.41
C PHE A 94 5.10 2.21 -15.37
N VAL A 95 4.70 2.19 -14.09
CA VAL A 95 5.55 2.62 -12.98
C VAL A 95 5.58 1.54 -11.90
N ILE A 96 6.71 1.44 -11.19
CA ILE A 96 6.78 0.66 -9.96
C ILE A 96 7.04 1.63 -8.81
N LEU A 97 6.14 1.61 -7.83
CA LEU A 97 6.30 2.32 -6.56
C LEU A 97 6.94 1.38 -5.54
N GLU A 98 8.03 1.80 -4.92
CA GLU A 98 8.59 1.21 -3.70
C GLU A 98 8.05 1.98 -2.50
N GLY A 99 7.41 1.30 -1.54
CA GLY A 99 6.91 1.91 -0.32
C GLY A 99 8.03 2.46 0.56
N VAL A 100 7.90 3.71 0.97
CA VAL A 100 8.86 4.42 1.81
C VAL A 100 8.42 4.41 3.27
N THR A 101 7.26 4.97 3.54
CA THR A 101 6.68 5.13 4.88
C THR A 101 5.19 5.40 4.78
N ARG A 102 4.45 5.05 5.81
CA ARG A 102 3.08 5.55 5.98
C ARG A 102 3.11 7.03 6.29
N PHE A 103 2.03 7.70 5.96
CA PHE A 103 1.82 9.12 6.27
C PHE A 103 0.38 9.38 6.70
N ARG A 104 0.18 10.53 7.36
CA ARG A 104 -1.15 11.11 7.60
C ARG A 104 -1.33 12.34 6.76
N ILE A 105 -2.50 12.48 6.11
CA ILE A 105 -2.91 13.74 5.50
C ILE A 105 -3.19 14.75 6.62
N ARG A 106 -2.55 15.92 6.52
CA ARG A 106 -2.85 17.11 7.34
C ARG A 106 -3.91 17.95 6.65
N GLU A 107 -3.68 18.29 5.38
CA GLU A 107 -4.57 19.11 4.58
C GLU A 107 -4.44 18.77 3.09
N GLU A 108 -5.56 18.79 2.37
CA GLU A 108 -5.54 18.75 0.91
C GLU A 108 -5.41 20.15 0.32
N LEU A 109 -4.50 20.31 -0.64
CA LEU A 109 -4.14 21.61 -1.20
C LEU A 109 -4.75 21.77 -2.60
N ASN A 110 -5.50 22.85 -2.80
CA ASN A 110 -5.97 23.23 -4.12
C ASN A 110 -4.97 24.20 -4.77
N ARG A 111 -4.13 23.69 -5.67
CA ARG A 111 -3.13 24.48 -6.42
C ARG A 111 -3.43 24.55 -7.91
N GLY A 112 -4.65 24.19 -8.33
CA GLY A 112 -5.06 24.23 -9.75
C GLY A 112 -4.44 23.12 -10.61
N THR A 113 -3.85 22.08 -10.00
CA THR A 113 -3.37 20.88 -10.70
C THR A 113 -4.53 19.93 -10.99
N PRO A 114 -4.48 19.14 -12.09
CA PRO A 114 -5.53 18.17 -12.38
C PRO A 114 -5.51 16.95 -11.44
N TYR A 115 -4.45 16.76 -10.68
CA TYR A 115 -4.29 15.76 -9.65
C TYR A 115 -4.30 16.39 -8.25
N ARG A 116 -4.54 15.58 -7.25
CA ARG A 116 -4.62 16.03 -5.85
C ARG A 116 -3.23 16.20 -5.26
N LEU A 117 -3.08 17.22 -4.43
CA LEU A 117 -1.89 17.48 -3.61
C LEU A 117 -2.31 17.52 -2.16
N ALA A 118 -1.46 17.04 -1.27
CA ALA A 118 -1.71 17.12 0.16
C ALA A 118 -0.45 17.48 0.95
N GLU A 119 -0.65 18.23 2.01
CA GLU A 119 0.29 18.33 3.10
C GLU A 119 0.20 17.06 3.94
N ILE A 120 1.34 16.41 4.17
CA ILE A 120 1.42 15.13 4.86
C ILE A 120 2.38 15.17 6.05
N SER A 121 2.28 14.17 6.92
CA SER A 121 3.23 13.95 8.00
C SER A 121 3.53 12.47 8.14
N ALA A 122 4.81 12.12 8.21
CA ALA A 122 5.29 10.78 8.57
C ALA A 122 5.54 10.64 10.09
N GLU A 123 5.16 11.66 10.88
CA GLU A 123 5.25 11.61 12.34
C GLU A 123 4.41 10.45 12.89
N GLY A 124 5.01 9.66 13.81
CA GLY A 124 4.40 8.45 14.34
C GLY A 124 4.69 7.18 13.52
N PHE A 125 5.32 7.28 12.34
CA PHE A 125 5.69 6.15 11.50
C PHE A 125 7.21 5.93 11.39
N GLY A 126 7.97 6.32 12.41
CA GLY A 126 9.43 6.19 12.42
C GLY A 126 9.93 4.77 12.22
N ALA A 127 9.19 3.77 12.69
CA ALA A 127 9.49 2.34 12.49
C ALA A 127 9.51 1.93 11.01
N ASP A 128 8.76 2.61 10.15
CA ASP A 128 8.69 2.31 8.71
C ASP A 128 10.00 2.57 7.95
N PHE A 129 10.93 3.32 8.56
CA PHE A 129 12.27 3.58 7.99
C PHE A 129 13.31 2.51 8.37
N LEU A 130 12.96 1.61 9.29
CA LEU A 130 13.82 0.52 9.75
C LEU A 130 13.37 -0.77 9.06
N ARG A 131 14.22 -1.29 8.17
CA ARG A 131 13.91 -2.55 7.50
C ARG A 131 13.83 -3.67 8.54
N ASN A 132 12.80 -4.53 8.39
CA ASN A 132 12.52 -5.67 9.25
C ASN A 132 12.18 -5.30 10.72
N GLU A 133 11.83 -4.04 11.00
CA GLU A 133 11.41 -3.64 12.35
C GLU A 133 10.20 -4.46 12.82
N GLY A 134 10.31 -5.00 14.03
CA GLY A 134 9.28 -5.82 14.63
C GLY A 134 9.20 -7.28 14.11
N GLU A 135 10.13 -7.72 13.24
CA GLU A 135 10.12 -9.08 12.67
C GLU A 135 10.18 -10.16 13.76
N ASP A 136 10.99 -9.95 14.79
CA ASP A 136 11.17 -10.89 15.91
C ASP A 136 9.92 -11.01 16.80
N SER A 137 8.98 -10.07 16.70
CA SER A 137 7.73 -10.09 17.49
C SER A 137 6.63 -10.94 16.85
N VAL A 138 6.79 -11.32 15.57
CA VAL A 138 5.80 -12.09 14.81
C VAL A 138 6.01 -13.58 15.05
N ASP A 139 4.96 -14.31 15.43
CA ASP A 139 4.97 -15.79 15.41
C ASP A 139 4.97 -16.29 13.96
N ARG A 140 6.19 -16.37 13.39
CA ARG A 140 6.38 -16.86 12.02
C ARG A 140 5.82 -18.26 11.79
N VAL A 141 5.94 -19.15 12.78
CA VAL A 141 5.47 -20.54 12.64
C VAL A 141 3.96 -20.54 12.44
N ARG A 142 3.24 -19.79 13.28
CA ARG A 142 1.78 -19.64 13.16
C ARG A 142 1.39 -18.94 11.86
N PHE A 143 2.13 -17.90 11.46
CA PHE A 143 1.87 -17.18 10.20
C PHE A 143 2.02 -18.08 8.98
N VAL A 144 3.12 -18.84 8.88
CA VAL A 144 3.35 -19.79 7.78
C VAL A 144 2.34 -20.93 7.80
N LYS A 145 1.91 -21.39 8.99
CA LYS A 145 0.84 -22.37 9.10
C LYS A 145 -0.47 -21.83 8.50
N MET A 146 -0.87 -20.62 8.85
CA MET A 146 -2.04 -19.97 8.26
C MET A 146 -1.94 -19.89 6.73
N MET A 147 -0.76 -19.53 6.18
CA MET A 147 -0.55 -19.51 4.73
C MET A 147 -0.74 -20.88 4.10
N ARG A 148 -0.31 -21.97 4.75
CA ARG A 148 -0.51 -23.36 4.28
C ARG A 148 -1.99 -23.72 4.27
N ASP A 149 -2.68 -23.47 5.38
CA ASP A 149 -4.10 -23.78 5.53
C ASP A 149 -4.93 -23.02 4.47
N TYR A 150 -4.58 -21.75 4.22
CA TYR A 150 -5.25 -20.94 3.19
C TYR A 150 -4.93 -21.39 1.75
N ALA A 151 -3.68 -21.74 1.48
CA ALA A 151 -3.28 -22.24 0.16
C ALA A 151 -4.02 -23.54 -0.20
N GLU A 152 -4.19 -24.46 0.78
CA GLU A 152 -4.99 -25.65 0.61
C GLU A 152 -6.49 -25.32 0.40
N PHE A 153 -7.05 -24.43 1.23
CA PHE A 153 -8.44 -23.98 1.13
C PHE A 153 -8.76 -23.34 -0.23
N ALA A 154 -7.89 -22.45 -0.70
CA ALA A 154 -8.07 -21.71 -1.94
C ALA A 154 -7.53 -22.44 -3.19
N SER A 155 -6.93 -23.64 -3.01
CA SER A 155 -6.29 -24.42 -4.08
C SER A 155 -5.18 -23.62 -4.81
N ILE A 156 -4.36 -22.89 -4.05
CA ILE A 156 -3.23 -22.10 -4.55
C ILE A 156 -1.93 -22.90 -4.39
N ASP A 157 -1.15 -23.01 -5.45
CA ASP A 157 0.19 -23.59 -5.38
C ASP A 157 1.21 -22.49 -5.03
N LEU A 158 1.95 -22.67 -3.94
CA LEU A 158 2.94 -21.73 -3.42
C LEU A 158 4.34 -22.37 -3.43
N ASN A 159 5.34 -21.55 -3.76
CA ASN A 159 6.75 -21.96 -3.67
C ASN A 159 7.23 -21.91 -2.21
N TRP A 160 7.11 -23.04 -1.50
CA TRP A 160 7.48 -23.14 -0.07
C TRP A 160 8.96 -22.91 0.21
N GLU A 161 9.86 -23.29 -0.74
CA GLU A 161 11.29 -23.04 -0.58
C GLU A 161 11.60 -21.53 -0.59
N GLU A 162 10.90 -20.77 -1.41
CA GLU A 162 11.02 -19.31 -1.46
C GLU A 162 10.45 -18.66 -0.20
N ILE A 163 9.29 -19.12 0.27
CA ILE A 163 8.66 -18.67 1.52
C ILE A 163 9.60 -18.90 2.71
N GLU A 164 10.27 -20.05 2.78
CA GLU A 164 11.22 -20.33 3.86
C GLU A 164 12.43 -19.38 3.87
N ARG A 165 12.89 -18.93 2.70
CA ARG A 165 14.02 -18.00 2.54
C ARG A 165 13.62 -16.53 2.70
N THR A 166 12.35 -16.21 2.57
CA THR A 166 11.85 -14.82 2.66
C THR A 166 11.73 -14.39 4.12
N GLY A 167 12.16 -13.17 4.43
CA GLY A 167 12.02 -12.57 5.76
C GLY A 167 10.55 -12.47 6.20
N THR A 168 10.31 -12.51 7.50
CA THR A 168 8.93 -12.49 8.04
C THR A 168 8.23 -11.18 7.72
N ALA A 169 8.93 -10.06 7.78
CA ALA A 169 8.38 -8.75 7.44
C ALA A 169 7.92 -8.68 5.98
N ASP A 170 8.76 -9.18 5.07
CA ASP A 170 8.44 -9.22 3.64
C ASP A 170 7.24 -10.14 3.36
N LEU A 171 7.15 -11.30 4.04
CA LEU A 171 6.00 -12.21 3.91
C LEU A 171 4.69 -11.57 4.40
N VAL A 172 4.70 -10.97 5.59
CA VAL A 172 3.51 -10.31 6.16
C VAL A 172 3.03 -9.19 5.24
N ASN A 173 3.95 -8.34 4.78
CA ASN A 173 3.61 -7.22 3.90
C ASN A 173 3.13 -7.71 2.53
N PHE A 174 3.77 -8.72 1.96
CA PHE A 174 3.34 -9.33 0.70
C PHE A 174 1.93 -9.91 0.83
N CYS A 175 1.66 -10.74 1.84
CA CYS A 175 0.33 -11.31 2.08
C CYS A 175 -0.74 -10.23 2.25
N ALA A 176 -0.45 -9.15 3.01
CA ALA A 176 -1.37 -8.02 3.14
C ALA A 176 -1.70 -7.36 1.80
N MET A 177 -0.70 -7.21 0.92
CA MET A 177 -0.88 -6.55 -0.36
C MET A 177 -1.64 -7.40 -1.38
N VAL A 178 -1.36 -8.72 -1.45
CA VAL A 178 -1.96 -9.63 -2.44
C VAL A 178 -3.26 -10.26 -2.00
N SER A 179 -3.60 -10.20 -0.70
CA SER A 179 -4.83 -10.75 -0.17
C SER A 179 -6.06 -10.24 -0.93
N PRO A 180 -7.09 -11.07 -1.17
CA PRO A 180 -8.29 -10.70 -1.92
C PRO A 180 -9.30 -9.87 -1.10
N TYR A 181 -8.84 -9.27 -0.02
CA TYR A 181 -9.67 -8.46 0.88
C TYR A 181 -10.08 -7.13 0.23
N GLY A 182 -11.23 -6.63 0.67
CA GLY A 182 -11.79 -5.37 0.22
C GLY A 182 -11.01 -4.14 0.73
N PRO A 183 -11.42 -2.94 0.27
CA PRO A 183 -10.75 -1.69 0.65
C PRO A 183 -10.70 -1.46 2.15
N ALA A 184 -11.78 -1.77 2.88
CA ALA A 184 -11.85 -1.55 4.33
C ALA A 184 -10.83 -2.41 5.09
N GLU A 185 -10.74 -3.70 4.76
CA GLU A 185 -9.78 -4.62 5.35
C GLU A 185 -8.34 -4.23 5.00
N LYS A 186 -8.09 -3.82 3.75
CA LYS A 186 -6.79 -3.31 3.33
C LYS A 186 -6.39 -2.05 4.09
N GLN A 187 -7.35 -1.19 4.40
CA GLN A 187 -7.07 0.00 5.22
C GLN A 187 -6.70 -0.38 6.66
N VAL A 188 -7.40 -1.36 7.26
CA VAL A 188 -7.04 -1.88 8.59
C VAL A 188 -5.61 -2.45 8.59
N LEU A 189 -5.23 -3.20 7.56
CA LEU A 189 -3.87 -3.74 7.41
C LEU A 189 -2.81 -2.64 7.24
N LEU A 190 -3.13 -1.56 6.52
CA LEU A 190 -2.25 -0.40 6.40
C LEU A 190 -2.05 0.30 7.74
N GLU A 191 -3.12 0.49 8.51
CA GLU A 191 -3.11 1.23 9.76
C GLU A 191 -2.63 0.42 10.97
N ALA A 192 -2.40 -0.89 10.83
CA ALA A 192 -1.82 -1.71 11.88
C ALA A 192 -0.54 -1.05 12.43
N GLN A 193 -0.47 -0.90 13.75
CA GLN A 193 0.59 -0.11 14.38
C GLN A 193 1.95 -0.79 14.27
N THR A 194 1.99 -2.09 14.47
CA THR A 194 3.19 -2.90 14.41
C THR A 194 3.09 -3.98 13.32
N LEU A 195 4.22 -4.59 12.97
CA LEU A 195 4.25 -5.74 12.08
C LEU A 195 3.47 -6.92 12.66
N ASN A 196 3.58 -7.14 13.98
CA ASN A 196 2.83 -8.19 14.66
C ASN A 196 1.32 -7.95 14.60
N ASP A 197 0.84 -6.72 14.84
CA ASP A 197 -0.59 -6.40 14.72
C ASP A 197 -1.12 -6.67 13.30
N ARG A 198 -0.32 -6.37 12.29
CA ARG A 198 -0.67 -6.67 10.89
C ARG A 198 -0.74 -8.18 10.64
N ALA A 199 0.22 -8.95 11.16
CA ALA A 199 0.25 -10.40 11.03
C ALA A 199 -0.95 -11.05 11.73
N GLU A 200 -1.25 -10.67 12.98
CA GLU A 200 -2.39 -11.18 13.72
C GLU A 200 -3.72 -10.81 13.05
N THR A 201 -3.83 -9.60 12.51
CA THR A 201 -5.01 -9.18 11.74
C THR A 201 -5.20 -10.05 10.50
N LEU A 202 -4.12 -10.31 9.74
CA LEU A 202 -4.17 -11.22 8.58
C LEU A 202 -4.59 -12.62 8.97
N ILE A 203 -4.03 -13.17 10.04
CA ILE A 203 -4.38 -14.49 10.55
C ILE A 203 -5.88 -14.54 10.89
N ALA A 204 -6.37 -13.57 11.66
CA ALA A 204 -7.77 -13.53 12.06
C ALA A 204 -8.73 -13.40 10.86
N MET A 205 -8.42 -12.54 9.90
CA MET A 205 -9.22 -12.38 8.68
C MET A 205 -9.25 -13.67 7.85
N THR A 206 -8.10 -14.33 7.71
CA THR A 206 -7.96 -15.55 6.92
C THR A 206 -8.68 -16.75 7.60
N GLU A 207 -8.52 -16.89 8.92
CA GLU A 207 -9.23 -17.91 9.68
C GLU A 207 -10.76 -17.71 9.61
N TYR A 208 -11.23 -16.45 9.67
CA TYR A 208 -12.65 -16.12 9.51
C TYR A 208 -13.19 -16.47 8.11
N GLU A 209 -12.43 -16.18 7.05
CA GLU A 209 -12.79 -16.53 5.68
C GLU A 209 -12.89 -18.05 5.49
N MET A 210 -11.90 -18.81 5.97
CA MET A 210 -11.88 -20.28 5.90
C MET A 210 -13.02 -20.91 6.69
N ALA A 211 -13.45 -20.30 7.81
CA ALA A 211 -14.60 -20.73 8.59
C ALA A 211 -15.96 -20.46 7.91
N GLY A 212 -15.97 -19.90 6.69
CA GLY A 212 -17.20 -19.59 5.94
C GLY A 212 -17.86 -18.27 6.32
N GLY A 213 -17.15 -17.41 7.07
CA GLY A 213 -17.62 -16.08 7.47
C GLY A 213 -17.62 -15.05 6.35
N GLY A 214 -16.89 -15.30 5.26
CA GLY A 214 -16.82 -14.45 4.08
C GLY A 214 -17.58 -15.01 2.89
N LYS A 215 -18.79 -14.57 2.65
CA LYS A 215 -19.45 -14.75 1.34
C LYS A 215 -19.00 -13.61 0.43
N GLY A 216 -17.91 -13.78 -0.32
CA GLY A 216 -17.51 -12.77 -1.28
C GLY A 216 -16.08 -12.84 -1.82
N GLY A 217 -15.42 -13.99 -1.80
CA GLY A 217 -14.16 -14.15 -2.53
C GLY A 217 -14.42 -14.04 -4.04
N VAL A 218 -13.94 -12.96 -4.67
CA VAL A 218 -13.86 -12.87 -6.13
C VAL A 218 -12.77 -13.86 -6.56
N PRO A 219 -13.03 -14.80 -7.48
CA PRO A 219 -11.99 -15.70 -7.98
C PRO A 219 -10.87 -14.89 -8.61
N LEU A 220 -9.64 -15.16 -8.22
CA LEU A 220 -8.45 -14.66 -8.93
C LEU A 220 -8.44 -15.27 -10.34
N ASN A 221 -8.73 -14.46 -11.35
CA ASN A 221 -8.46 -14.75 -12.76
C ASN A 221 -7.14 -14.13 -13.16
#